data_fec1d2f46859eb8d4a0515631009da28
#
_entry.id   fec1d2f46859eb8d4a0515631009da28
#
_cell.length_a   1.000
_cell.length_b   1.000
_cell.length_c   1.000
_cell.angle_alpha   90.00
_cell.angle_beta   90.00
_cell.angle_gamma   90.00
#
_symmetry.space_group_name_H-M   'P 1'
#
loop_
_entity.id
_entity.type
_entity.pdbx_description
1 polymer ?
#
loop_
_entity_poly.entity_id
_entity_poly.type
_entity_poly.pdbx_seq_one_letter_code
_entity_poly.pdbx_strand_id
1 'polypeptide(L)'
;MKAGLAENSAVRGCMVIKPYGYAIWEKMQAELDRMFKETGHQNAYFPLFIPKSFFSREASHVEGFAKECAVVTHYRLMNSSQGEGVVVDPSAKLEEELIVRPTSETIIWNTYKNWITSYRDLPILCNQWANVVRWEMRTRLFLRTAEFLWQEGHTAHATRQEAEEETMRM
;
A
#
# COMPACT_ATOMS: atom_id res chain seq x y z
N MET A 1 -11.34 22.07 1.96
CA MET A 1 -11.68 22.94 3.07
C MET A 1 -13.01 23.66 2.91
N LYS A 2 -13.19 24.66 2.02
CA LYS A 2 -14.51 25.30 1.84
C LYS A 2 -15.64 24.35 1.46
N ALA A 3 -15.33 23.28 0.71
CA ALA A 3 -16.30 22.28 0.27
C ALA A 3 -16.60 21.19 1.32
N GLY A 4 -15.95 21.18 2.47
CA GLY A 4 -16.17 20.18 3.52
C GLY A 4 -15.79 18.74 3.15
N LEU A 5 -14.89 18.53 2.16
CA LEU A 5 -14.52 17.19 1.68
C LEU A 5 -13.41 16.55 2.48
N ALA A 6 -12.47 17.35 2.98
CA ALA A 6 -11.33 16.87 3.75
C ALA A 6 -10.82 17.94 4.72
N GLU A 7 -10.06 17.51 5.71
CA GLU A 7 -9.36 18.38 6.66
C GLU A 7 -8.00 17.77 7.05
N ASN A 8 -7.12 18.59 7.61
CA ASN A 8 -5.84 18.10 8.11
C ASN A 8 -6.07 17.21 9.35
N SER A 9 -5.34 16.13 9.43
CA SER A 9 -5.27 15.32 10.66
C SER A 9 -4.22 15.88 11.64
N ALA A 10 -4.11 15.25 12.80
CA ALA A 10 -3.02 15.53 13.74
C ALA A 10 -1.63 15.15 13.20
N VAL A 11 -1.57 14.28 12.19
CA VAL A 11 -0.32 13.85 11.53
C VAL A 11 -0.09 14.69 10.29
N ARG A 12 1.02 15.42 10.27
CA ARG A 12 1.37 16.26 9.12
C ARG A 12 1.43 15.43 7.83
N GLY A 13 0.75 15.90 6.81
CA GLY A 13 0.71 15.25 5.50
C GLY A 13 -0.33 14.16 5.36
N CYS A 14 -0.99 13.75 6.44
CA CYS A 14 -2.13 12.87 6.40
C CYS A 14 -3.42 13.68 6.53
N MET A 15 -4.45 13.32 5.77
CA MET A 15 -5.73 14.02 5.83
C MET A 15 -6.84 13.13 6.38
N VAL A 16 -7.84 13.76 6.98
CA VAL A 16 -9.13 13.14 7.20
C VAL A 16 -9.99 13.39 5.97
N ILE A 17 -10.41 12.34 5.30
CA ILE A 17 -11.40 12.41 4.23
C ILE A 17 -12.76 12.37 4.90
N LYS A 18 -13.51 13.46 4.83
CA LYS A 18 -14.82 13.60 5.46
C LYS A 18 -15.88 12.80 4.70
N PRO A 19 -17.05 12.50 5.31
CA PRO A 19 -18.07 11.66 4.67
C PRO A 19 -18.44 12.06 3.25
N TYR A 20 -18.55 13.35 2.97
CA TYR A 20 -18.84 13.85 1.62
C TYR A 20 -17.71 13.54 0.61
N GLY A 21 -16.46 13.71 1.03
CA GLY A 21 -15.30 13.37 0.21
C GLY A 21 -15.16 11.87 0.03
N TYR A 22 -15.42 11.11 1.10
CA TYR A 22 -15.33 9.65 1.06
C TYR A 22 -16.43 9.03 0.18
N ALA A 23 -17.63 9.61 0.18
CA ALA A 23 -18.71 9.17 -0.72
C ALA A 23 -18.35 9.29 -2.21
N ILE A 24 -17.51 10.27 -2.58
CA ILE A 24 -16.98 10.36 -3.95
C ILE A 24 -16.04 9.18 -4.22
N TRP A 25 -15.13 8.90 -3.28
CA TRP A 25 -14.23 7.76 -3.36
C TRP A 25 -14.99 6.43 -3.51
N GLU A 26 -15.99 6.19 -2.66
CA GLU A 26 -16.78 4.96 -2.70
C GLU A 26 -17.45 4.75 -4.07
N LYS A 27 -17.97 5.82 -4.68
CA LYS A 27 -18.59 5.74 -6.02
C LYS A 27 -17.57 5.43 -7.11
N MET A 28 -16.39 6.06 -7.06
CA MET A 28 -15.32 5.78 -8.00
C MET A 28 -14.80 4.36 -7.83
N GLN A 29 -14.59 3.93 -6.59
CA GLN A 29 -14.16 2.59 -6.26
C GLN A 29 -15.17 1.54 -6.75
N ALA A 30 -16.46 1.72 -6.48
CA ALA A 30 -17.49 0.78 -6.86
C ALA A 30 -17.57 0.59 -8.39
N GLU A 31 -17.47 1.68 -9.16
CA GLU A 31 -17.52 1.60 -10.62
C GLU A 31 -16.25 0.96 -11.20
N LEU A 32 -15.07 1.35 -10.75
CA LEU A 32 -13.82 0.74 -11.18
C LEU A 32 -13.74 -0.74 -10.77
N ASP A 33 -14.17 -1.09 -9.56
CA ASP A 33 -14.20 -2.47 -9.08
C ASP A 33 -15.11 -3.35 -9.95
N ARG A 34 -16.27 -2.82 -10.35
CA ARG A 34 -17.18 -3.48 -11.30
C ARG A 34 -16.46 -3.74 -12.64
N MET A 35 -15.80 -2.72 -13.20
CA MET A 35 -15.08 -2.83 -14.46
C MET A 35 -13.94 -3.86 -14.40
N PHE A 36 -13.16 -3.87 -13.31
CA PHE A 36 -12.09 -4.86 -13.11
C PHE A 36 -12.64 -6.29 -13.03
N LYS A 37 -13.74 -6.49 -12.32
CA LYS A 37 -14.39 -7.80 -12.22
C LYS A 37 -14.95 -8.28 -13.57
N GLU A 38 -15.44 -7.40 -14.41
CA GLU A 38 -15.88 -7.73 -15.78
C GLU A 38 -14.74 -8.22 -16.68
N THR A 39 -13.50 -7.79 -16.41
CA THR A 39 -12.30 -8.31 -17.09
C THR A 39 -11.72 -9.58 -16.46
N GLY A 40 -12.36 -10.11 -15.42
CA GLY A 40 -11.95 -11.34 -14.75
C GLY A 40 -11.02 -11.14 -13.54
N HIS A 41 -10.73 -9.89 -13.17
CA HIS A 41 -9.90 -9.60 -11.98
C HIS A 41 -10.64 -9.95 -10.69
N GLN A 42 -9.87 -10.40 -9.71
CA GLN A 42 -10.34 -10.71 -8.37
C GLN A 42 -9.63 -9.85 -7.34
N ASN A 43 -10.39 -9.36 -6.37
CA ASN A 43 -9.80 -8.61 -5.27
C ASN A 43 -9.09 -9.56 -4.30
N ALA A 44 -7.88 -9.18 -3.91
CA ALA A 44 -7.12 -9.81 -2.84
C ALA A 44 -6.66 -8.74 -1.85
N TYR A 45 -6.20 -9.15 -0.68
CA TYR A 45 -5.60 -8.28 0.32
C TYR A 45 -4.22 -8.81 0.71
N PHE A 46 -3.23 -7.93 0.62
CA PHE A 46 -1.86 -8.23 1.01
C PHE A 46 -1.48 -7.39 2.24
N PRO A 47 -0.58 -7.88 3.10
CA PRO A 47 -0.25 -7.21 4.35
C PRO A 47 0.27 -5.79 4.20
N LEU A 48 -0.05 -4.95 5.18
CA LEU A 48 0.43 -3.58 5.30
C LEU A 48 1.96 -3.51 5.49
N PHE A 49 2.50 -4.44 6.27
CA PHE A 49 3.91 -4.45 6.64
C PHE A 49 4.70 -5.36 5.70
N ILE A 50 5.84 -4.83 5.24
CA ILE A 50 6.78 -5.54 4.38
C ILE A 50 8.11 -5.67 5.13
N PRO A 51 8.70 -6.87 5.24
CA PRO A 51 10.03 -7.03 5.82
C PRO A 51 11.06 -6.18 5.07
N LYS A 52 11.91 -5.48 5.78
CA LYS A 52 12.96 -4.61 5.20
C LYS A 52 13.89 -5.38 4.25
N SER A 53 14.13 -6.65 4.54
CA SER A 53 14.95 -7.52 3.69
C SER A 53 14.41 -7.68 2.27
N PHE A 54 13.09 -7.53 2.05
CA PHE A 54 12.51 -7.60 0.72
C PHE A 54 12.96 -6.43 -0.15
N PHE A 55 13.03 -5.23 0.42
CA PHE A 55 13.55 -4.05 -0.29
C PHE A 55 15.05 -4.13 -0.56
N SER A 56 15.81 -4.75 0.32
CA SER A 56 17.25 -4.91 0.13
C SER A 56 17.60 -5.83 -1.05
N ARG A 57 16.76 -6.81 -1.36
CA ARG A 57 16.93 -7.72 -2.51
C ARG A 57 16.61 -7.06 -3.85
N GLU A 58 15.80 -6.03 -3.85
CA GLU A 58 15.33 -5.32 -5.05
C GLU A 58 15.86 -3.89 -5.12
N ALA A 59 16.94 -3.58 -4.41
CA ALA A 59 17.48 -2.22 -4.25
C ALA A 59 17.68 -1.47 -5.58
N SER A 60 17.96 -2.17 -6.67
CA SER A 60 18.08 -1.59 -8.01
C SER A 60 16.74 -1.15 -8.62
N HIS A 61 15.63 -1.74 -8.18
CA HIS A 61 14.28 -1.39 -8.66
C HIS A 61 13.56 -0.38 -7.75
N VAL A 62 14.02 -0.22 -6.50
CA VAL A 62 13.34 0.56 -5.46
C VAL A 62 13.97 1.95 -5.26
N GLU A 63 14.96 2.35 -6.06
CA GLU A 63 15.69 3.63 -5.90
C GLU A 63 14.79 4.88 -5.80
N GLY A 64 13.58 4.85 -6.39
CA GLY A 64 12.65 5.97 -6.37
C GLY A 64 11.75 6.04 -5.12
N PHE A 65 11.41 4.91 -4.50
CA PHE A 65 10.40 4.82 -3.43
C PHE A 65 10.95 4.47 -2.06
N ALA A 66 12.10 3.78 -2.00
CA ALA A 66 12.65 3.25 -0.75
C ALA A 66 13.13 4.31 0.23
N LYS A 67 13.39 5.53 -0.24
CA LYS A 67 13.94 6.59 0.59
C LYS A 67 12.89 7.34 1.43
N GLU A 68 11.62 7.26 1.06
CA GLU A 68 10.52 8.02 1.67
C GLU A 68 9.42 7.10 2.20
N CYS A 69 9.79 6.13 3.02
CA CYS A 69 8.87 5.18 3.65
C CYS A 69 8.85 5.33 5.17
N ALA A 70 7.75 4.91 5.79
CA ALA A 70 7.64 4.77 7.24
C ALA A 70 8.22 3.42 7.66
N VAL A 71 9.09 3.43 8.67
CA VAL A 71 9.76 2.24 9.20
C VAL A 71 9.27 1.96 10.61
N VAL A 72 8.81 0.73 10.86
CA VAL A 72 8.40 0.26 12.18
C VAL A 72 9.57 -0.51 12.80
N THR A 73 10.03 -0.03 13.94
CA THR A 73 11.22 -0.55 14.63
C THR A 73 10.90 -1.28 15.92
N HIS A 74 9.76 -0.98 16.54
CA HIS A 74 9.33 -1.52 17.84
C HIS A 74 7.84 -1.87 17.81
N TYR A 75 7.43 -2.83 18.66
CA TYR A 75 6.05 -3.31 18.72
C TYR A 75 5.32 -3.00 20.03
N ARG A 76 5.96 -2.26 20.96
CA ARG A 76 5.34 -1.98 22.26
C ARG A 76 5.72 -0.60 22.78
N LEU A 77 4.79 0.00 23.52
CA LEU A 77 5.01 1.18 24.34
C LEU A 77 5.07 0.79 25.83
N MET A 78 5.72 1.59 26.63
CA MET A 78 5.76 1.47 28.09
C MET A 78 5.50 2.83 28.75
N ASN A 79 5.13 2.83 30.03
CA ASN A 79 4.99 4.07 30.77
C ASN A 79 6.34 4.76 30.92
N SER A 80 6.34 6.09 30.80
CA SER A 80 7.55 6.90 31.01
C SER A 80 8.01 6.79 32.49
N SER A 81 9.28 6.54 32.67
CA SER A 81 9.89 6.60 34.00
C SER A 81 10.20 8.03 34.48
N GLN A 82 10.07 9.03 33.60
CA GLN A 82 10.44 10.43 33.87
C GLN A 82 9.23 11.37 34.01
N GLY A 83 8.00 10.84 34.03
CA GLY A 83 6.77 11.63 34.13
C GLY A 83 5.55 10.93 33.54
N GLU A 84 4.49 11.69 33.28
CA GLU A 84 3.29 11.17 32.64
C GLU A 84 3.53 10.87 31.16
N GLY A 85 2.84 9.85 30.64
CA GLY A 85 2.84 9.49 29.23
C GLY A 85 3.51 8.16 28.92
N VAL A 86 3.63 7.86 27.62
CA VAL A 86 4.20 6.62 27.10
C VAL A 86 5.44 6.89 26.24
N VAL A 87 6.37 5.98 26.29
CA VAL A 87 7.59 5.97 25.46
C VAL A 87 7.72 4.62 24.75
N VAL A 88 8.51 4.58 23.70
CA VAL A 88 8.85 3.33 23.04
C VAL A 88 9.62 2.45 24.00
N ASP A 89 9.19 1.20 24.17
CA ASP A 89 9.90 0.22 24.99
C ASP A 89 11.16 -0.27 24.25
N PRO A 90 12.37 0.03 24.74
CA PRO A 90 13.61 -0.37 24.08
C PRO A 90 13.78 -1.89 24.00
N SER A 91 13.16 -2.64 24.91
CA SER A 91 13.21 -4.10 24.92
C SER A 91 12.31 -4.76 23.85
N ALA A 92 11.39 -3.98 23.29
CA ALA A 92 10.44 -4.43 22.28
C ALA A 92 10.89 -4.09 20.85
N LYS A 93 12.19 -3.96 20.62
CA LYS A 93 12.75 -3.77 19.27
C LYS A 93 12.47 -5.01 18.42
N LEU A 94 12.02 -4.79 17.18
CA LEU A 94 11.84 -5.88 16.21
C LEU A 94 13.20 -6.46 15.82
N GLU A 95 13.28 -7.77 15.63
CA GLU A 95 14.47 -8.45 15.10
C GLU A 95 14.76 -7.97 13.67
N GLU A 96 13.71 -7.81 12.87
CA GLU A 96 13.75 -7.20 11.55
C GLU A 96 12.79 -6.01 11.49
N GLU A 97 13.27 -4.87 11.02
CA GLU A 97 12.46 -3.68 10.81
C GLU A 97 11.44 -3.92 9.69
N LEU A 98 10.25 -3.37 9.86
CA LEU A 98 9.16 -3.46 8.90
C LEU A 98 8.94 -2.13 8.20
N ILE A 99 8.63 -2.19 6.92
CA ILE A 99 8.25 -1.04 6.12
C ILE A 99 6.74 -0.99 6.01
N VAL A 100 6.15 0.16 6.30
CA VAL A 100 4.75 0.42 5.94
C VAL A 100 4.70 0.58 4.43
N ARG A 101 3.95 -0.25 3.73
CA ARG A 101 3.97 -0.35 2.26
C ARG A 101 3.88 1.01 1.55
N PRO A 102 4.88 1.43 0.79
CA PRO A 102 4.76 2.55 -0.15
C PRO A 102 4.18 2.09 -1.49
N THR A 103 4.23 0.80 -1.74
CA THR A 103 3.70 0.01 -2.84
C THR A 103 3.82 -1.46 -2.46
N SER A 104 3.11 -2.37 -3.13
CA SER A 104 3.00 -3.76 -2.66
C SER A 104 3.68 -4.80 -3.56
N GLU A 105 4.40 -4.40 -4.62
CA GLU A 105 5.02 -5.33 -5.58
C GLU A 105 5.82 -6.43 -4.89
N THR A 106 6.72 -6.06 -3.96
CA THR A 106 7.64 -7.01 -3.33
C THR A 106 6.92 -8.12 -2.57
N ILE A 107 5.88 -7.77 -1.82
CA ILE A 107 5.11 -8.76 -1.05
C ILE A 107 4.15 -9.55 -1.93
N ILE A 108 3.56 -8.92 -2.95
CA ILE A 108 2.65 -9.57 -3.89
C ILE A 108 3.43 -10.62 -4.70
N TRP A 109 4.56 -10.25 -5.29
CA TRP A 109 5.37 -11.19 -6.08
C TRP A 109 5.97 -12.31 -5.23
N ASN A 110 6.34 -12.03 -3.99
CA ASN A 110 6.75 -13.08 -3.06
C ASN A 110 5.61 -14.06 -2.76
N THR A 111 4.37 -13.57 -2.71
CA THR A 111 3.19 -14.42 -2.54
C THR A 111 2.90 -15.24 -3.80
N TYR A 112 2.99 -14.63 -4.98
CA TYR A 112 2.76 -15.31 -6.26
C TYR A 112 3.73 -16.48 -6.50
N LYS A 113 4.97 -16.38 -6.02
CA LYS A 113 5.92 -17.51 -6.03
C LYS A 113 5.34 -18.78 -5.38
N ASN A 114 4.50 -18.62 -4.37
CA ASN A 114 3.88 -19.74 -3.67
C ASN A 114 2.59 -20.20 -4.33
N TRP A 115 1.89 -19.29 -5.04
CA TRP A 115 0.64 -19.60 -5.73
C TRP A 115 0.87 -20.25 -7.09
N ILE A 116 1.95 -19.88 -7.78
CA ILE A 116 2.27 -20.42 -9.11
C ILE A 116 3.11 -21.68 -8.93
N THR A 117 2.49 -22.83 -9.05
CA THR A 117 3.13 -24.14 -9.01
C THR A 117 3.23 -24.78 -10.40
N SER A 118 2.38 -24.35 -11.32
CA SER A 118 2.40 -24.76 -12.71
C SER A 118 1.87 -23.67 -13.63
N TYR A 119 2.07 -23.81 -14.94
CA TYR A 119 1.51 -22.88 -15.93
C TYR A 119 -0.02 -22.82 -15.92
N ARG A 120 -0.68 -23.82 -15.34
CA ARG A 120 -2.15 -23.88 -15.21
C ARG A 120 -2.69 -22.92 -14.16
N ASP A 121 -1.83 -22.41 -13.29
CA ASP A 121 -2.19 -21.41 -12.28
C ASP A 121 -2.20 -20.00 -12.88
N LEU A 122 -1.86 -19.85 -14.16
CA LEU A 122 -1.83 -18.60 -14.90
C LEU A 122 -3.03 -18.49 -15.87
N PRO A 123 -3.52 -17.28 -16.15
CA PRO A 123 -3.05 -16.00 -15.56
C PRO A 123 -3.55 -15.79 -14.13
N ILE A 124 -2.78 -15.06 -13.32
CA ILE A 124 -3.26 -14.48 -12.08
C ILE A 124 -3.67 -13.04 -12.38
N LEU A 125 -4.92 -12.68 -12.10
CA LEU A 125 -5.48 -11.35 -12.29
C LEU A 125 -6.01 -10.85 -10.95
N CYS A 126 -5.12 -10.24 -10.16
CA CYS A 126 -5.50 -9.71 -8.84
C CYS A 126 -5.47 -8.19 -8.83
N ASN A 127 -6.43 -7.62 -8.09
CA ASN A 127 -6.49 -6.22 -7.74
C ASN A 127 -6.52 -6.10 -6.20
N GLN A 128 -5.91 -5.05 -5.67
CA GLN A 128 -5.98 -4.70 -4.27
C GLN A 128 -6.46 -3.26 -4.11
N TRP A 129 -7.50 -3.06 -3.32
CA TRP A 129 -7.87 -1.76 -2.77
C TRP A 129 -7.18 -1.58 -1.43
N ALA A 130 -6.38 -0.55 -1.30
CA ALA A 130 -5.53 -0.37 -0.13
C ALA A 130 -5.14 1.09 0.11
N ASN A 131 -4.61 1.36 1.30
CA ASN A 131 -3.82 2.55 1.57
C ASN A 131 -2.34 2.25 1.36
N VAL A 132 -1.57 3.27 1.04
CA VAL A 132 -0.11 3.26 1.01
C VAL A 132 0.43 4.49 1.72
N VAL A 133 1.67 4.42 2.20
CA VAL A 133 2.35 5.53 2.87
C VAL A 133 3.65 5.84 2.13
N ARG A 134 3.72 7.04 1.57
CA ARG A 134 4.93 7.62 0.98
C ARG A 134 5.24 8.90 1.74
N TRP A 135 6.36 8.95 2.46
CA TRP A 135 6.69 10.04 3.37
C TRP A 135 7.01 11.34 2.61
N GLU A 136 5.94 11.94 2.07
CA GLU A 136 6.01 13.11 1.18
C GLU A 136 6.36 14.39 1.96
N MET A 137 7.39 15.07 1.54
CA MET A 137 7.85 16.31 2.17
C MET A 137 7.02 17.53 1.78
N ARG A 138 6.40 17.52 0.60
CA ARG A 138 5.60 18.63 0.05
C ARG A 138 4.17 18.22 -0.17
N THR A 139 3.44 18.05 0.93
CA THR A 139 2.04 17.64 0.90
C THR A 139 1.11 18.77 0.46
N ARG A 140 0.02 18.40 -0.23
CA ARG A 140 -1.12 19.24 -0.54
C ARG A 140 -2.40 18.51 -0.20
N LEU A 141 -3.20 19.09 0.67
CA LEU A 141 -4.46 18.50 1.09
C LEU A 141 -5.29 18.05 -0.13
N PHE A 142 -5.82 16.84 -0.09
CA PHE A 142 -6.62 16.18 -1.11
C PHE A 142 -5.87 15.75 -2.38
N LEU A 143 -4.79 16.39 -2.75
CA LEU A 143 -4.09 16.13 -4.01
C LEU A 143 -2.80 15.32 -3.87
N ARG A 144 -2.08 15.53 -2.76
CA ARG A 144 -0.79 14.90 -2.51
C ARG A 144 -0.55 14.77 -1.02
N THR A 145 -0.82 13.61 -0.48
CA THR A 145 -0.74 13.30 0.94
C THR A 145 0.28 12.20 1.21
N ALA A 146 0.79 12.12 2.42
CA ALA A 146 1.74 11.08 2.82
C ALA A 146 1.06 9.69 2.89
N GLU A 147 -0.20 9.65 3.29
CA GLU A 147 -1.05 8.46 3.21
C GLU A 147 -2.19 8.74 2.23
N PHE A 148 -2.48 7.77 1.37
CA PHE A 148 -3.58 7.86 0.41
C PHE A 148 -4.17 6.50 0.08
N LEU A 149 -5.40 6.51 -0.39
CA LEU A 149 -6.12 5.35 -0.88
C LEU A 149 -5.87 5.21 -2.38
N TRP A 150 -5.70 3.98 -2.83
CA TRP A 150 -5.55 3.68 -4.23
C TRP A 150 -6.05 2.27 -4.58
N GLN A 151 -5.95 1.90 -5.81
CA GLN A 151 -5.96 0.52 -6.26
C GLN A 151 -4.59 0.18 -6.88
N GLU A 152 -4.23 -1.07 -6.83
CA GLU A 152 -3.09 -1.63 -7.54
C GLU A 152 -3.47 -3.00 -8.11
N GLY A 153 -3.38 -3.13 -9.42
CA GLY A 153 -3.59 -4.40 -10.11
C GLY A 153 -2.24 -5.05 -10.40
N HIS A 154 -2.10 -6.32 -10.02
CA HIS A 154 -0.90 -7.10 -10.29
C HIS A 154 -1.30 -8.39 -10.98
N THR A 155 -0.80 -8.58 -12.19
CA THR A 155 -1.13 -9.74 -13.02
C THR A 155 0.11 -10.54 -13.35
N ALA A 156 -0.05 -11.86 -13.48
CA ALA A 156 1.00 -12.76 -13.91
C ALA A 156 0.50 -13.60 -15.08
N HIS A 157 1.30 -13.72 -16.14
CA HIS A 157 0.96 -14.37 -17.37
C HIS A 157 2.01 -15.39 -17.79
N ALA A 158 1.62 -16.38 -18.61
CA ALA A 158 2.55 -17.39 -19.12
C ALA A 158 3.45 -16.83 -20.22
N THR A 159 2.95 -15.87 -21.00
CA THR A 159 3.67 -15.30 -22.14
C THR A 159 3.65 -13.78 -22.11
N ARG A 160 4.63 -13.17 -22.79
CA ARG A 160 4.69 -11.72 -22.97
C ARG A 160 3.44 -11.21 -23.72
N GLN A 161 3.00 -11.94 -24.73
CA GLN A 161 1.84 -11.53 -25.52
C GLN A 161 0.58 -11.42 -24.64
N GLU A 162 0.30 -12.39 -23.79
CA GLU A 162 -0.82 -12.34 -22.84
C GLU A 162 -0.73 -11.12 -21.90
N ALA A 163 0.46 -10.80 -21.43
CA ALA A 163 0.68 -9.62 -20.58
C ALA A 163 0.44 -8.30 -21.33
N GLU A 164 0.86 -8.22 -22.61
CA GLU A 164 0.63 -7.05 -23.45
C GLU A 164 -0.88 -6.90 -23.78
N GLU A 165 -1.57 -7.99 -24.10
CA GLU A 165 -3.03 -7.98 -24.32
C GLU A 165 -3.79 -7.51 -23.07
N GLU A 166 -3.39 -7.98 -21.91
CA GLU A 166 -3.97 -7.53 -20.63
C GLU A 166 -3.73 -6.04 -20.38
N THR A 167 -2.50 -5.58 -20.60
CA THR A 167 -2.14 -4.15 -20.46
C THR A 167 -2.98 -3.26 -21.37
N MET A 168 -3.28 -3.71 -22.56
CA MET A 168 -4.12 -2.95 -23.53
C MET A 168 -5.61 -3.02 -23.21
N ARG A 169 -6.03 -4.01 -22.42
CA ARG A 169 -7.42 -4.16 -21.97
C ARG A 169 -7.74 -3.22 -20.82
N MET A 170 -6.74 -2.97 -19.94
CA MET A 170 -6.84 -2.13 -18.75
C MET A 170 -6.55 -0.66 -19.05
#